data_299d303103e2deda84cea91a6f988da6
#
_entry.id   299d303103e2deda84cea91a6f988da6
#
_cell.length_a   1.000
_cell.length_b   1.000
_cell.length_c   1.000
_cell.angle_alpha   90.00
_cell.angle_beta   90.00
_cell.angle_gamma   90.00
#
_symmetry.space_group_name_H-M   'P 1'
#
loop_
_entity.id
_entity.type
_entity.pdbx_description
1 polymer ?
#
loop_
_entity_poly.entity_id
_entity_poly.type
_entity_poly.pdbx_seq_one_letter_code
_entity_poly.pdbx_strand_id
1 'polypeptide(L)'
;MVLKALEIQGFKSFPDKTRITIERGITAVVGPNGSGKSNISDAIRWVMGETSAKQLRGGGKMENVIFSGSAQRGPMGFAAVSLVIDNTDRGIDVDADEVVVGRRYYRSGESEYTVNGQNVRLKDIYEMFLDTGLGRDGYSVIGQGRIAEIVGAKSAERREIFEERSEEHTSELQSRQ
;
A
#
# COMPACT_ATOMS: atom_id res chain seq x y z
N MET A 1 -0.52 -14.22 -7.43
CA MET A 1 -0.99 -13.37 -6.32
C MET A 1 -2.03 -12.37 -6.81
N VAL A 2 -3.19 -12.22 -6.15
CA VAL A 2 -4.28 -11.31 -6.52
C VAL A 2 -4.82 -10.61 -5.27
N LEU A 3 -4.97 -9.30 -5.32
CA LEU A 3 -5.64 -8.55 -4.24
C LEU A 3 -7.15 -8.85 -4.26
N LYS A 4 -7.69 -9.41 -3.19
CA LYS A 4 -9.10 -9.78 -3.04
C LYS A 4 -9.94 -8.69 -2.37
N ALA A 5 -9.36 -8.03 -1.37
CA ALA A 5 -10.06 -6.97 -0.66
C ALA A 5 -9.10 -6.00 0.02
N LEU A 6 -9.59 -4.80 0.26
CA LEU A 6 -8.99 -3.78 1.09
C LEU A 6 -9.95 -3.46 2.24
N GLU A 7 -9.49 -3.58 3.48
CA GLU A 7 -10.21 -3.18 4.67
C GLU A 7 -9.60 -1.90 5.23
N ILE A 8 -10.43 -0.91 5.50
CA ILE A 8 -9.99 0.41 5.98
C ILE A 8 -10.85 0.81 7.18
N GLN A 9 -10.23 1.37 8.22
CA GLN A 9 -10.92 1.95 9.36
C GLN A 9 -10.11 3.09 9.97
N GLY A 10 -10.76 4.21 10.28
CA GLY A 10 -10.12 5.36 10.89
C GLY A 10 -9.07 6.03 10.01
N PHE A 11 -8.97 5.70 8.75
CA PHE A 11 -7.97 6.20 7.81
C PHE A 11 -8.55 7.33 6.96
N LYS A 12 -8.02 8.53 7.09
CA LYS A 12 -8.41 9.74 6.33
C LYS A 12 -9.92 9.96 6.29
N SER A 13 -10.59 9.70 5.17
CA SER A 13 -12.03 9.88 4.98
C SER A 13 -12.88 8.64 5.34
N PHE A 14 -12.27 7.59 5.87
CA PHE A 14 -12.92 6.33 6.23
C PHE A 14 -12.98 6.13 7.75
N PRO A 15 -13.95 6.75 8.46
CA PRO A 15 -14.06 6.57 9.91
C PRO A 15 -14.51 5.16 10.30
N ASP A 16 -15.44 4.59 9.55
CA ASP A 16 -16.02 3.28 9.82
C ASP A 16 -15.23 2.16 9.14
N LYS A 17 -15.35 0.94 9.69
CA LYS A 17 -14.79 -0.23 9.03
C LYS A 17 -15.46 -0.42 7.67
N THR A 18 -14.68 -0.20 6.62
CA THR A 18 -15.09 -0.30 5.23
C THR A 18 -14.31 -1.42 4.56
N ARG A 19 -15.00 -2.37 3.93
CA ARG A 19 -14.40 -3.43 3.12
C ARG A 19 -14.71 -3.18 1.65
N ILE A 20 -13.67 -3.06 0.84
CA ILE A 20 -13.75 -2.92 -0.61
C ILE A 20 -13.30 -4.25 -1.21
N THR A 21 -14.23 -4.98 -1.81
CA THR A 21 -13.92 -6.22 -2.52
C THR A 21 -13.40 -5.88 -3.91
N ILE A 22 -12.33 -6.56 -4.31
CA ILE A 22 -11.68 -6.38 -5.60
C ILE A 22 -11.80 -7.72 -6.34
N GLU A 23 -12.50 -7.70 -7.47
CA GLU A 23 -12.68 -8.87 -8.31
C GLU A 23 -11.50 -9.05 -9.27
N ARG A 24 -11.38 -10.24 -9.85
CA ARG A 24 -10.35 -10.50 -10.87
C ARG A 24 -10.59 -9.62 -12.09
N GLY A 25 -9.50 -9.14 -12.69
CA GLY A 25 -9.53 -8.27 -13.85
C GLY A 25 -9.35 -6.79 -13.49
N ILE A 26 -10.14 -5.91 -14.08
CA ILE A 26 -10.05 -4.46 -13.87
C ILE A 26 -11.16 -4.00 -12.93
N THR A 27 -10.78 -3.39 -11.82
CA THR A 27 -11.70 -2.71 -10.90
C THR A 27 -11.54 -1.20 -11.02
N ALA A 28 -12.63 -0.49 -11.33
CA ALA A 28 -12.64 0.97 -11.41
C ALA A 28 -13.32 1.57 -10.16
N VAL A 29 -12.67 2.56 -9.54
CA VAL A 29 -13.21 3.34 -8.43
C VAL A 29 -13.65 4.69 -8.97
N VAL A 30 -14.96 4.94 -8.99
CA VAL A 30 -15.57 6.15 -9.53
C VAL A 30 -16.32 6.93 -8.45
N GLY A 31 -16.44 8.24 -8.61
CA GLY A 31 -17.16 9.10 -7.67
C GLY A 31 -16.80 10.58 -7.85
N PRO A 32 -17.53 11.50 -7.22
CA PRO A 32 -17.27 12.93 -7.28
C PRO A 32 -15.92 13.31 -6.64
N ASN A 33 -15.46 14.53 -6.89
CA ASN A 33 -14.28 15.07 -6.22
C ASN A 33 -14.51 15.14 -4.70
N GLY A 34 -13.51 14.81 -3.91
CA GLY A 34 -13.62 14.76 -2.45
C GLY A 34 -14.22 13.48 -1.86
N SER A 35 -14.73 12.54 -2.66
CA SER A 35 -15.35 11.29 -2.16
C SER A 35 -14.38 10.27 -1.54
N GLY A 36 -13.09 10.55 -1.52
CA GLY A 36 -12.09 9.66 -0.91
C GLY A 36 -11.42 8.66 -1.86
N LYS A 37 -11.69 8.70 -3.19
CA LYS A 37 -11.06 7.78 -4.18
C LYS A 37 -9.55 7.66 -4.03
N SER A 38 -8.88 8.79 -3.97
CA SER A 38 -7.42 8.82 -3.83
C SER A 38 -6.94 8.32 -2.46
N ASN A 39 -7.80 8.31 -1.44
CA ASN A 39 -7.44 7.77 -0.13
C ASN A 39 -7.39 6.24 -0.15
N ILE A 40 -8.04 5.58 -1.10
CA ILE A 40 -7.94 4.13 -1.33
C ILE A 40 -6.52 3.78 -1.82
N SER A 41 -5.99 4.51 -2.79
CA SER A 41 -4.60 4.35 -3.25
C SER A 41 -3.59 4.64 -2.13
N ASP A 42 -3.83 5.70 -1.34
CA ASP A 42 -2.97 6.00 -0.20
C ASP A 42 -3.02 4.90 0.87
N ALA A 43 -4.19 4.29 1.11
CA ALA A 43 -4.33 3.18 2.06
C ALA A 43 -3.52 1.96 1.62
N ILE A 44 -3.56 1.60 0.33
CA ILE A 44 -2.78 0.50 -0.23
C ILE A 44 -1.28 0.77 -0.03
N ARG A 45 -0.79 1.93 -0.46
CA ARG A 45 0.63 2.31 -0.29
C ARG A 45 1.04 2.31 1.18
N TRP A 46 0.18 2.81 2.03
CA TRP A 46 0.46 2.93 3.45
C TRP A 46 0.62 1.56 4.14
N VAL A 47 -0.25 0.59 3.87
CA VAL A 47 -0.15 -0.76 4.45
C VAL A 47 1.03 -1.54 3.90
N MET A 48 1.45 -1.26 2.68
CA MET A 48 2.65 -1.83 2.04
C MET A 48 3.96 -1.21 2.56
N GLY A 49 3.89 -0.31 3.55
CA GLY A 49 5.06 0.20 4.25
C GLY A 49 5.44 1.64 3.95
N GLU A 50 4.64 2.41 3.19
CA GLU A 50 4.96 3.82 2.96
C GLU A 50 5.05 4.59 4.29
N THR A 51 6.22 5.15 4.57
CA THR A 51 6.50 5.90 5.79
C THR A 51 6.53 7.42 5.58
N SER A 52 6.53 7.88 4.33
CA SER A 52 6.51 9.29 4.01
C SER A 52 5.10 9.86 4.09
N ALA A 53 4.83 10.65 5.12
CA ALA A 53 3.55 11.35 5.26
C ALA A 53 3.27 12.33 4.09
N LYS A 54 4.32 12.85 3.43
CA LYS A 54 4.19 13.71 2.25
C LYS A 54 3.65 12.94 1.06
N GLN A 55 4.16 11.75 0.80
CA GLN A 55 3.70 10.88 -0.28
C GLN A 55 2.26 10.41 -0.09
N LEU A 56 1.82 10.28 1.16
CA LEU A 56 0.44 9.97 1.52
C LEU A 56 -0.47 11.21 1.57
N ARG A 57 -0.02 12.37 1.09
CA ARG A 57 -0.78 13.63 1.14
C ARG A 57 -1.28 13.97 2.56
N GLY A 58 -0.54 13.55 3.58
CA GLY A 58 -0.84 13.71 5.01
C GLY A 58 -0.31 15.01 5.62
N GLY A 59 0.08 16.01 4.79
CA GLY A 59 0.53 17.31 5.31
C GLY A 59 1.82 17.27 6.15
N GLY A 60 2.66 16.24 5.98
CA GLY A 60 3.98 16.14 6.61
C GLY A 60 4.02 15.41 7.97
N LYS A 61 2.89 15.05 8.55
CA LYS A 61 2.82 14.25 9.77
C LYS A 61 2.03 12.96 9.55
N MET A 62 2.55 11.84 10.06
CA MET A 62 1.90 10.54 9.91
C MET A 62 0.55 10.48 10.62
N GLU A 63 0.37 11.20 11.73
CA GLU A 63 -0.90 11.28 12.45
C GLU A 63 -2.06 11.80 11.58
N ASN A 64 -1.75 12.54 10.52
CA ASN A 64 -2.76 13.06 9.58
C ASN A 64 -3.38 11.97 8.68
N VAL A 65 -2.89 10.73 8.74
CA VAL A 65 -3.59 9.60 8.12
C VAL A 65 -4.77 9.14 8.96
N ILE A 66 -4.81 9.48 10.27
CA ILE A 66 -5.93 9.16 11.15
C ILE A 66 -7.08 10.15 10.88
N PHE A 67 -8.29 9.62 10.81
CA PHE A 67 -9.50 10.44 10.66
C PHE A 67 -9.58 11.50 11.76
N SER A 68 -9.58 12.77 11.35
CA SER A 68 -9.51 13.93 12.26
C SER A 68 -10.86 14.40 12.78
N GLY A 69 -11.94 13.74 12.34
CA GLY A 69 -13.31 14.13 12.67
C GLY A 69 -14.00 14.89 11.55
N SER A 70 -15.29 15.07 11.72
CA SER A 70 -16.18 15.88 10.86
C SER A 70 -17.18 16.63 11.74
N ALA A 71 -18.04 17.45 11.13
CA ALA A 71 -19.10 18.14 11.85
C ALA A 71 -20.06 17.19 12.62
N GLN A 72 -20.16 15.94 12.18
CA GLN A 72 -21.10 14.93 12.72
C GLN A 72 -20.40 13.83 13.52
N ARG A 73 -19.06 13.76 13.51
CA ARG A 73 -18.31 12.66 14.13
C ARG A 73 -16.97 13.13 14.69
N GLY A 74 -16.68 12.72 15.91
CA GLY A 74 -15.39 12.98 16.57
C GLY A 74 -14.21 12.30 15.89
N PRO A 75 -12.98 12.72 16.20
CA PRO A 75 -11.76 12.13 15.67
C PRO A 75 -11.57 10.69 16.14
N MET A 76 -10.90 9.86 15.34
CA MET A 76 -10.52 8.49 15.70
C MET A 76 -9.20 8.48 16.46
N GLY A 77 -8.99 7.47 17.32
CA GLY A 77 -7.75 7.24 18.05
C GLY A 77 -6.66 6.53 17.23
N PHE A 78 -7.05 5.87 16.15
CA PHE A 78 -6.17 5.09 15.30
C PHE A 78 -6.65 5.06 13.84
N ALA A 79 -5.74 4.68 12.94
CA ALA A 79 -6.03 4.25 11.59
C ALA A 79 -5.61 2.79 11.43
N ALA A 80 -6.41 2.00 10.74
CA ALA A 80 -6.09 0.61 10.41
C ALA A 80 -6.43 0.33 8.94
N VAL A 81 -5.52 -0.36 8.25
CA VAL A 81 -5.71 -0.83 6.87
C VAL A 81 -5.21 -2.26 6.79
N SER A 82 -5.94 -3.12 6.08
CA SER A 82 -5.52 -4.48 5.77
C SER A 82 -5.73 -4.80 4.30
N LEU A 83 -4.75 -5.45 3.68
CA LEU A 83 -4.85 -6.08 2.36
C LEU A 83 -5.18 -7.55 2.55
N VAL A 84 -6.18 -8.03 1.85
CA VAL A 84 -6.52 -9.46 1.77
C VAL A 84 -6.08 -9.95 0.39
N ILE A 85 -5.13 -10.87 0.36
CA ILE A 85 -4.42 -11.32 -0.84
C ILE A 85 -4.70 -12.80 -1.05
N ASP A 86 -5.07 -13.18 -2.28
CA ASP A 86 -5.10 -14.57 -2.74
C ASP A 86 -3.65 -15.04 -2.96
N ASN A 87 -3.25 -16.06 -2.21
CA ASN A 87 -1.93 -16.67 -2.24
C ASN A 87 -1.98 -18.15 -2.64
N THR A 88 -2.99 -18.56 -3.39
CA THR A 88 -3.13 -19.96 -3.85
C THR A 88 -2.00 -20.37 -4.79
N ASP A 89 -1.36 -19.41 -5.45
CA ASP A 89 -0.16 -19.58 -6.28
C ASP A 89 1.16 -19.57 -5.50
N ARG A 90 1.09 -19.38 -4.14
CA ARG A 90 2.28 -19.27 -3.27
C ARG A 90 3.27 -18.18 -3.71
N GLY A 91 2.79 -17.12 -4.32
CA GLY A 91 3.59 -15.96 -4.70
C GLY A 91 4.15 -15.18 -3.50
N ILE A 92 3.54 -15.32 -2.32
CA ILE A 92 4.07 -14.87 -1.02
C ILE A 92 4.52 -16.12 -0.26
N ASP A 93 5.73 -16.09 0.31
CA ASP A 93 6.30 -17.20 1.11
C ASP A 93 5.62 -17.29 2.49
N VAL A 94 4.35 -17.60 2.45
CA VAL A 94 3.49 -17.88 3.61
C VAL A 94 2.65 -19.11 3.29
N ASP A 95 2.67 -20.11 4.16
CA ASP A 95 1.88 -21.35 3.99
C ASP A 95 0.40 -21.13 4.31
N ALA A 96 -0.25 -20.33 3.48
CA ALA A 96 -1.68 -20.05 3.54
C ALA A 96 -2.20 -19.65 2.17
N ASP A 97 -3.43 -20.08 1.82
CA ASP A 97 -4.10 -19.71 0.56
C ASP A 97 -4.58 -18.26 0.54
N GLU A 98 -4.70 -17.66 1.72
CA GLU A 98 -5.03 -16.24 1.89
C GLU A 98 -4.04 -15.60 2.86
N VAL A 99 -3.47 -14.47 2.46
CA VAL A 99 -2.57 -13.68 3.30
C VAL A 99 -3.22 -12.33 3.58
N VAL A 100 -3.33 -12.01 4.87
CA VAL A 100 -3.85 -10.72 5.33
C VAL A 100 -2.70 -9.90 5.91
N VAL A 101 -2.31 -8.85 5.18
CA VAL A 101 -1.28 -7.91 5.61
C VAL A 101 -1.96 -6.68 6.20
N GLY A 102 -1.69 -6.37 7.46
CA GLY A 102 -2.31 -5.26 8.18
C GLY A 102 -1.30 -4.25 8.71
N ARG A 103 -1.72 -2.99 8.75
CA ARG A 103 -1.03 -1.92 9.48
C ARG A 103 -2.02 -1.15 10.32
N ARG A 104 -1.64 -0.85 11.56
CA ARG A 104 -2.36 0.03 12.47
C ARG A 104 -1.42 1.11 12.99
N TYR A 105 -1.92 2.33 13.09
CA TYR A 105 -1.19 3.48 13.60
C TYR A 105 -2.05 4.25 14.59
N TYR A 106 -1.49 4.50 15.76
CA TYR A 106 -2.17 5.20 16.85
C TYR A 106 -1.72 6.66 16.95
N ARG A 107 -2.59 7.49 17.55
CA ARG A 107 -2.22 8.90 17.84
C ARG A 107 -1.04 9.04 18.80
N SER A 108 -0.70 8.00 19.55
CA SER A 108 0.51 7.94 20.36
C SER A 108 1.80 7.93 19.53
N GLY A 109 1.71 7.71 18.21
CA GLY A 109 2.86 7.52 17.31
C GLY A 109 3.25 6.06 17.13
N GLU A 110 2.62 5.15 17.84
CA GLU A 110 2.88 3.71 17.74
C GLU A 110 2.35 3.14 16.44
N SER A 111 3.12 2.24 15.80
CA SER A 111 2.77 1.58 14.55
C SER A 111 2.92 0.08 14.69
N GLU A 112 1.86 -0.66 14.39
CA GLU A 112 1.82 -2.12 14.39
C GLU A 112 1.70 -2.62 12.94
N TYR A 113 2.41 -3.70 12.64
CA TYR A 113 2.31 -4.43 11.37
C TYR A 113 1.95 -5.88 11.66
N THR A 114 1.05 -6.45 10.87
CA THR A 114 0.60 -7.83 11.07
C THR A 114 0.54 -8.60 9.76
N VAL A 115 0.83 -9.89 9.83
CA VAL A 115 0.58 -10.87 8.76
C VAL A 115 -0.24 -12.00 9.37
N ASN A 116 -1.42 -12.24 8.82
CA ASN A 116 -2.39 -13.22 9.34
C ASN A 116 -2.63 -13.07 10.85
N GLY A 117 -2.68 -11.81 11.34
CA GLY A 117 -2.91 -11.47 12.74
C GLY A 117 -1.69 -11.59 13.67
N GLN A 118 -0.54 -12.03 13.17
CA GLN A 118 0.70 -12.07 13.92
C GLN A 118 1.50 -10.77 13.72
N ASN A 119 2.03 -10.22 14.81
CA ASN A 119 2.85 -9.03 14.75
C ASN A 119 4.19 -9.32 14.04
N VAL A 120 4.53 -8.47 13.09
CA VAL A 120 5.76 -8.52 12.30
C VAL A 120 6.43 -7.15 12.25
N ARG A 121 7.67 -7.08 11.82
CA ARG A 121 8.39 -5.83 11.64
C ARG A 121 8.08 -5.25 10.24
N LEU A 122 8.23 -3.94 10.11
CA LEU A 122 8.11 -3.27 8.81
C LEU A 122 9.07 -3.87 7.76
N LYS A 123 10.27 -4.27 8.17
CA LYS A 123 11.23 -4.94 7.29
C LYS A 123 10.67 -6.23 6.71
N ASP A 124 9.99 -7.03 7.53
CA ASP A 124 9.40 -8.31 7.11
C ASP A 124 8.28 -8.09 6.07
N ILE A 125 7.54 -6.97 6.18
CA ILE A 125 6.56 -6.56 5.14
C ILE A 125 7.26 -6.21 3.82
N TYR A 126 8.37 -5.46 3.87
CA TYR A 126 9.12 -5.13 2.66
C TYR A 126 9.67 -6.38 1.97
N GLU A 127 10.32 -7.26 2.72
CA GLU A 127 10.88 -8.51 2.20
C GLU A 127 9.80 -9.39 1.56
N MET A 128 8.63 -9.49 2.21
CA MET A 128 7.48 -10.24 1.69
C MET A 128 7.01 -9.73 0.31
N PHE A 129 7.04 -8.42 0.09
CA PHE A 129 6.56 -7.84 -1.17
C PHE A 129 7.64 -7.67 -2.23
N LEU A 130 8.95 -7.73 -1.89
CA LEU A 130 10.04 -7.60 -2.85
C LEU A 130 9.92 -8.65 -3.97
N ASP A 131 9.76 -9.91 -3.60
CA ASP A 131 9.71 -11.03 -4.54
C ASP A 131 8.42 -11.07 -5.38
N THR A 132 7.41 -10.29 -4.99
CA THR A 132 6.10 -10.28 -5.66
C THR A 132 5.97 -9.21 -6.74
N GLY A 133 6.95 -8.35 -6.91
CA GLY A 133 6.87 -7.16 -7.76
C GLY A 133 5.91 -6.08 -7.27
N LEU A 134 5.35 -6.25 -6.05
CA LEU A 134 4.50 -5.27 -5.37
C LEU A 134 5.29 -4.38 -4.39
N GLY A 135 6.62 -4.47 -4.38
CA GLY A 135 7.49 -3.77 -3.46
C GLY A 135 7.38 -2.24 -3.54
N ARG A 136 8.07 -1.57 -2.59
CA ARG A 136 8.03 -0.10 -2.39
C ARG A 136 8.39 0.69 -3.64
N ASP A 137 9.31 0.19 -4.43
CA ASP A 137 9.82 0.82 -5.65
C ASP A 137 9.21 0.19 -6.93
N GLY A 138 8.37 -0.87 -6.76
CA GLY A 138 7.64 -1.49 -7.86
C GLY A 138 6.54 -0.59 -8.41
N TYR A 139 6.36 -0.59 -9.72
CA TYR A 139 5.31 0.17 -10.44
C TYR A 139 3.88 -0.31 -10.15
N SER A 140 3.68 -1.10 -9.12
CA SER A 140 2.39 -1.68 -8.76
C SER A 140 1.38 -0.64 -8.27
N VAL A 141 1.83 0.45 -7.64
CA VAL A 141 0.97 1.55 -7.20
C VAL A 141 1.46 2.87 -7.77
N ILE A 142 0.92 3.25 -8.92
CA ILE A 142 1.25 4.51 -9.58
C ILE A 142 0.41 5.62 -8.94
N GLY A 143 1.07 6.51 -8.19
CA GLY A 143 0.44 7.68 -7.59
C GLY A 143 -0.02 8.71 -8.65
N GLN A 144 -0.98 9.54 -8.27
CA GLN A 144 -1.44 10.65 -9.10
C GLN A 144 -0.28 11.61 -9.44
N GLY A 145 -0.08 11.91 -10.71
CA GLY A 145 1.01 12.79 -11.19
C GLY A 145 2.32 12.06 -11.48
N ARG A 146 2.55 10.85 -10.95
CA ARG A 146 3.80 10.11 -11.16
C ARG A 146 4.09 9.79 -12.63
N ILE A 147 3.05 9.48 -13.41
CA ILE A 147 3.20 9.29 -14.87
C ILE A 147 3.68 10.57 -15.55
N ALA A 148 3.15 11.73 -15.19
CA ALA A 148 3.58 13.01 -15.75
C ALA A 148 5.03 13.34 -15.38
N GLU A 149 5.47 13.00 -14.17
CA GLU A 149 6.87 13.09 -13.74
C GLU A 149 7.77 12.18 -14.58
N ILE A 150 7.39 10.91 -14.75
CA ILE A 150 8.16 9.92 -15.54
C ILE A 150 8.24 10.35 -17.02
N VAL A 151 7.13 10.80 -17.61
CA VAL A 151 7.10 11.24 -18.99
C VAL A 151 7.86 12.56 -19.20
N GLY A 152 7.79 13.48 -18.22
CA GLY A 152 8.50 14.76 -18.21
C GLY A 152 9.97 14.66 -17.81
N ALA A 153 10.41 13.56 -17.24
CA ALA A 153 11.79 13.34 -16.80
C ALA A 153 12.75 13.34 -18.01
N LYS A 154 13.99 13.78 -17.79
CA LYS A 154 15.04 13.72 -18.80
C LYS A 154 15.37 12.27 -19.15
N SER A 155 15.90 12.05 -20.36
CA SER A 155 16.18 10.70 -20.86
C SER A 155 17.10 9.86 -19.95
N ALA A 156 18.02 10.51 -19.21
CA ALA A 156 18.90 9.87 -18.24
C ALA A 156 18.09 9.33 -17.02
N GLU A 157 17.21 10.15 -16.45
CA GLU A 157 16.36 9.77 -15.32
C GLU A 157 15.35 8.67 -15.71
N ARG A 158 14.83 8.73 -16.95
CA ARG A 158 13.97 7.65 -17.48
C ARG A 158 14.72 6.34 -17.65
N ARG A 159 15.99 6.42 -18.05
CA ARG A 159 16.83 5.25 -18.23
C ARG A 159 17.11 4.56 -16.89
N GLU A 160 17.40 5.30 -15.86
CA GLU A 160 17.58 4.81 -14.48
C GLU A 160 16.35 4.01 -13.99
N ILE A 161 15.14 4.51 -14.25
CA ILE A 161 13.88 3.83 -13.94
C ILE A 161 13.74 2.48 -14.67
N PHE A 162 14.29 2.35 -15.88
CA PHE A 162 14.26 1.11 -16.67
C PHE A 162 15.43 0.16 -16.33
N GLU A 163 16.60 0.70 -15.98
CA GLU A 163 17.78 -0.08 -15.62
C GLU A 163 17.66 -0.72 -14.24
N GLU A 164 17.07 -0.04 -13.26
CA GLU A 164 16.75 -0.56 -11.93
C GLU A 164 15.93 -1.86 -12.02
N ARG A 165 15.03 -1.96 -12.99
CA ARG A 165 14.21 -3.13 -13.27
C ARG A 165 14.96 -4.27 -13.99
N SER A 166 16.02 -3.96 -14.74
CA SER A 166 16.81 -4.97 -15.45
C SER A 166 17.87 -5.62 -14.55
N GLU A 167 18.35 -4.92 -13.52
CA GLU A 167 19.30 -5.46 -12.55
C GLU A 167 18.64 -6.44 -11.58
N GLU A 168 17.38 -6.20 -11.18
CA GLU A 168 16.60 -7.15 -10.39
C GLU A 168 16.45 -8.50 -11.14
N HIS A 169 16.13 -8.47 -12.42
CA HIS A 169 15.97 -9.70 -13.24
C HIS A 169 17.28 -10.46 -13.47
N THR A 170 18.43 -9.77 -13.47
CA THR A 170 19.74 -10.38 -13.69
C THR A 170 20.27 -11.04 -12.41
N SER A 171 19.97 -10.49 -11.24
CA SER A 171 20.35 -11.09 -9.96
C SER A 171 19.57 -12.38 -9.64
N GLU A 172 18.30 -12.48 -10.05
CA GLU A 172 17.49 -13.69 -9.92
C GLU A 172 18.05 -14.87 -10.76
N LEU A 173 18.58 -14.59 -11.95
CA LEU A 173 19.16 -15.63 -12.82
C LEU A 173 20.52 -16.13 -12.29
N GLN A 174 21.28 -15.29 -11.59
CA GLN A 174 22.56 -15.69 -10.98
C GLN A 174 22.41 -16.44 -9.66
N SER A 175 21.31 -16.26 -8.93
CA SER A 175 21.05 -16.98 -7.68
C SER A 175 20.50 -18.40 -7.88
N ARG A 176 20.16 -18.78 -9.12
CA ARG A 176 19.64 -20.10 -9.49
C ARG A 176 20.67 -21.02 -10.16
N GLN A 177 21.96 -20.66 -10.22
CA GLN A 177 23.09 -21.50 -10.58
C GLN A 177 23.92 -21.88 -9.35
#